data_c08e960c15ce30b0df40653a0a97bb55
#
_entry.id   c08e960c15ce30b0df40653a0a97bb55
#
_cell.length_a   1.000
_cell.length_b   1.000
_cell.length_c   1.000
_cell.angle_alpha   90.00
_cell.angle_beta   90.00
_cell.angle_gamma   90.00
#
_symmetry.space_group_name_H-M   'P 1'
#
loop_
_entity.id
_entity.type
_entity.pdbx_description
1 polymer ?
#
loop_
_entity_poly.entity_id
_entity_poly.type
_entity_poly.pdbx_seq_one_letter_code
_entity_poly.pdbx_strand_id
1 'polypeptide(L)'
;MQRNDILKLLFETPYEALRERADEVRAREKGEHVFVRGLIEFSNRCERNCRYCGLRSANPSLKRYRLDEAQIVEAAERAVAFGVDTLVLQSGEVHDEPQRIAHVVDALRTRFPVAVTLSVGEQPTASYALWKEAGASRFLLKHETADASLYAALHPGYTLAQRVDALQRLRRAGYEIGSGFIVGVPGQRPETLADDILLARELHVDMCGAGPFIPQADTPLGNEPQGSVELTLRVMAVLRIALPWSNLPATTALASFDPVSGQREGLLAGGNVLMPGFTPAAHREDYCIYDNKHRVSMDEARQVIESAGRTLSLHREG
;
A
#
# COMPACT_ATOMS: atom_id res chain seq x y z
N MET A 1 -15.92 -14.97 10.35
CA MET A 1 -16.61 -14.29 9.23
C MET A 1 -16.44 -15.15 8.00
N GLN A 2 -17.52 -15.48 7.31
CA GLN A 2 -17.54 -16.32 6.10
C GLN A 2 -17.78 -15.40 4.88
N ARG A 3 -17.61 -15.94 3.65
CA ARG A 3 -17.83 -15.18 2.40
C ARG A 3 -19.20 -14.50 2.35
N ASN A 4 -20.28 -15.21 2.71
CA ASN A 4 -21.64 -14.65 2.70
C ASN A 4 -21.82 -13.51 3.71
N ASP A 5 -21.14 -13.55 4.86
CA ASP A 5 -21.20 -12.44 5.83
C ASP A 5 -20.55 -11.19 5.24
N ILE A 6 -19.41 -11.35 4.53
CA ILE A 6 -18.70 -10.25 3.87
C ILE A 6 -19.56 -9.67 2.75
N LEU A 7 -20.19 -10.50 1.91
CA LEU A 7 -21.06 -10.02 0.84
C LEU A 7 -22.24 -9.22 1.38
N LYS A 8 -22.89 -9.68 2.48
CA LYS A 8 -23.95 -8.91 3.15
C LYS A 8 -23.46 -7.56 3.66
N LEU A 9 -22.29 -7.52 4.28
CA LEU A 9 -21.71 -6.26 4.75
C LEU A 9 -21.38 -5.31 3.59
N LEU A 10 -20.84 -5.83 2.50
CA LEU A 10 -20.45 -5.02 1.33
C LEU A 10 -21.66 -4.47 0.57
N PHE A 11 -22.74 -5.26 0.40
CA PHE A 11 -23.77 -4.94 -0.59
C PHE A 11 -25.19 -4.75 -0.01
N GLU A 12 -25.47 -5.26 1.19
CA GLU A 12 -26.81 -5.20 1.77
C GLU A 12 -26.88 -4.28 3.00
N THR A 13 -25.74 -4.05 3.71
CA THR A 13 -25.72 -3.20 4.89
C THR A 13 -25.72 -1.72 4.49
N PRO A 14 -26.57 -0.85 5.09
CA PRO A 14 -26.46 0.59 4.88
C PRO A 14 -25.06 1.10 5.21
N TYR A 15 -24.51 1.98 4.36
CA TYR A 15 -23.11 2.40 4.49
C TYR A 15 -22.82 3.08 5.84
N GLU A 16 -23.73 3.91 6.32
CA GLU A 16 -23.54 4.61 7.61
C GLU A 16 -23.40 3.62 8.76
N ALA A 17 -24.27 2.61 8.83
CA ALA A 17 -24.21 1.57 9.87
C ALA A 17 -22.93 0.72 9.76
N LEU A 18 -22.47 0.44 8.52
CA LEU A 18 -21.23 -0.27 8.27
C LEU A 18 -20.03 0.56 8.75
N ARG A 19 -20.01 1.86 8.44
CA ARG A 19 -18.96 2.80 8.81
C ARG A 19 -18.88 2.98 10.33
N GLU A 20 -20.02 3.18 11.00
CA GLU A 20 -20.09 3.29 12.46
C GLU A 20 -19.51 2.04 13.13
N ARG A 21 -19.93 0.86 12.70
CA ARG A 21 -19.37 -0.42 13.21
C ARG A 21 -17.87 -0.55 12.97
N ALA A 22 -17.37 -0.14 11.80
CA ALA A 22 -15.95 -0.17 11.50
C ALA A 22 -15.17 0.81 12.40
N ASP A 23 -15.73 2.00 12.67
CA ASP A 23 -15.11 2.99 13.52
C ASP A 23 -15.08 2.55 15.00
N GLU A 24 -16.13 1.89 15.49
CA GLU A 24 -16.10 1.26 16.82
C GLU A 24 -14.98 0.23 16.97
N VAL A 25 -14.81 -0.63 15.95
CA VAL A 25 -13.69 -1.60 15.94
C VAL A 25 -12.34 -0.89 15.89
N ARG A 26 -12.19 0.13 15.04
CA ARG A 26 -10.96 0.92 14.95
C ARG A 26 -10.64 1.59 16.29
N ALA A 27 -11.63 2.25 16.90
CA ALA A 27 -11.44 2.97 18.17
C ALA A 27 -10.99 2.02 19.29
N ARG A 28 -11.58 0.83 19.37
CA ARG A 28 -11.20 -0.19 20.36
C ARG A 28 -9.80 -0.78 20.12
N GLU A 29 -9.43 -1.05 18.86
CA GLU A 29 -8.21 -1.80 18.53
C GLU A 29 -7.01 -0.90 18.22
N LYS A 30 -7.25 0.32 17.74
CA LYS A 30 -6.21 1.27 17.29
C LYS A 30 -6.24 2.62 17.99
N GLY A 31 -7.25 2.86 18.85
CA GLY A 31 -7.44 4.16 19.50
C GLY A 31 -7.69 5.28 18.48
N GLU A 32 -7.43 6.53 18.89
CA GLU A 32 -7.64 7.71 18.04
C GLU A 32 -6.43 8.08 17.17
N HIS A 33 -5.39 7.28 17.21
CA HIS A 33 -4.13 7.56 16.51
C HIS A 33 -4.17 7.17 15.03
N VAL A 34 -3.69 8.08 14.19
CA VAL A 34 -3.36 7.82 12.79
C VAL A 34 -1.85 7.84 12.64
N PHE A 35 -1.27 6.71 12.21
CA PHE A 35 0.16 6.57 12.00
C PHE A 35 0.56 7.19 10.66
N VAL A 36 1.65 7.96 10.67
CA VAL A 36 2.20 8.56 9.46
C VAL A 36 3.51 7.87 9.10
N ARG A 37 3.59 7.37 7.86
CA ARG A 37 4.76 6.69 7.32
C ARG A 37 5.31 7.47 6.13
N GLY A 38 6.59 7.84 6.17
CA GLY A 38 7.25 8.57 5.09
C GLY A 38 7.50 7.69 3.86
N LEU A 39 6.87 7.99 2.73
CA LEU A 39 7.01 7.25 1.50
C LEU A 39 8.13 7.83 0.63
N ILE A 40 9.11 7.00 0.27
CA ILE A 40 10.20 7.34 -0.64
C ILE A 40 10.15 6.35 -1.82
N GLU A 41 9.73 6.85 -2.96
CA GLU A 41 9.71 6.08 -4.21
C GLU A 41 11.09 6.21 -4.86
N PHE A 42 11.97 5.25 -4.57
CA PHE A 42 13.39 5.38 -4.90
C PHE A 42 13.77 4.90 -6.32
N SER A 43 12.88 4.17 -7.01
CA SER A 43 13.07 3.76 -8.40
C SER A 43 11.75 3.39 -9.07
N ASN A 44 11.60 3.75 -10.34
CA ASN A 44 10.49 3.32 -11.17
C ASN A 44 10.87 2.22 -12.17
N ARG A 45 12.07 1.64 -12.05
CA ARG A 45 12.46 0.49 -12.86
C ARG A 45 11.70 -0.74 -12.43
N CYS A 46 11.12 -1.48 -13.37
CA CYS A 46 10.33 -2.67 -13.11
C CYS A 46 10.52 -3.70 -14.24
N GLU A 47 10.72 -4.97 -13.88
CA GLU A 47 10.80 -6.09 -14.82
C GLU A 47 9.42 -6.69 -15.11
N ARG A 48 8.42 -6.39 -14.25
CA ARG A 48 7.04 -6.86 -14.42
C ARG A 48 6.33 -6.13 -15.55
N ASN A 49 5.34 -6.81 -16.12
CA ASN A 49 4.53 -6.27 -17.20
C ASN A 49 3.03 -6.21 -16.82
N CYS A 50 2.72 -5.80 -15.59
CA CYS A 50 1.35 -5.70 -15.07
C CYS A 50 0.50 -4.81 -15.98
N ARG A 51 -0.73 -5.25 -16.28
CA ARG A 51 -1.58 -4.60 -17.29
C ARG A 51 -2.21 -3.29 -16.85
N TYR A 52 -2.13 -2.97 -15.56
CA TYR A 52 -2.73 -1.78 -14.95
C TYR A 52 -1.70 -0.74 -14.47
N CYS A 53 -0.42 -1.08 -14.45
CA CYS A 53 0.61 -0.27 -13.79
C CYS A 53 1.50 0.45 -14.81
N GLY A 54 1.61 1.76 -14.71
CA GLY A 54 2.44 2.57 -15.60
C GLY A 54 3.95 2.29 -15.48
N LEU A 55 4.40 1.63 -14.37
CA LEU A 55 5.81 1.22 -14.23
C LEU A 55 6.15 -0.04 -15.03
N ARG A 56 5.19 -0.67 -15.70
CA ARG A 56 5.41 -1.90 -16.46
C ARG A 56 6.61 -1.80 -17.40
N SER A 57 7.33 -2.92 -17.57
CA SER A 57 8.55 -2.97 -18.40
C SER A 57 8.31 -2.55 -19.85
N ALA A 58 7.13 -2.88 -20.41
CA ALA A 58 6.76 -2.53 -21.78
C ALA A 58 6.22 -1.10 -21.96
N ASN A 59 6.27 -0.23 -20.93
CA ASN A 59 5.92 1.18 -21.10
C ASN A 59 7.13 1.97 -21.66
N PRO A 60 7.12 2.37 -22.95
CA PRO A 60 8.23 3.09 -23.57
C PRO A 60 8.22 4.59 -23.22
N SER A 61 7.08 5.12 -22.79
CA SER A 61 6.90 6.56 -22.52
C SER A 61 7.47 6.95 -21.17
N LEU A 62 7.69 6.00 -20.25
CA LEU A 62 8.10 6.28 -18.89
C LEU A 62 9.60 6.61 -18.82
N LYS A 63 9.93 7.81 -18.40
CA LYS A 63 11.29 8.19 -18.04
C LYS A 63 11.74 7.42 -16.78
N ARG A 64 12.68 6.48 -16.97
CA ARG A 64 13.18 5.65 -15.88
C ARG A 64 14.18 6.39 -15.01
N TYR A 65 14.04 6.23 -13.69
CA TYR A 65 14.98 6.77 -12.72
C TYR A 65 15.30 5.75 -11.61
N ARG A 66 16.35 6.03 -10.89
CA ARG A 66 16.77 5.37 -9.66
C ARG A 66 17.55 6.37 -8.82
N LEU A 67 17.10 6.63 -7.61
CA LEU A 67 17.80 7.47 -6.65
C LEU A 67 19.08 6.77 -6.18
N ASP A 68 20.15 7.51 -6.01
CA ASP A 68 21.32 7.00 -5.29
C ASP A 68 21.09 6.99 -3.77
N GLU A 69 22.05 6.45 -3.02
CA GLU A 69 21.96 6.37 -1.56
C GLU A 69 21.86 7.75 -0.91
N ALA A 70 22.65 8.72 -1.38
CA ALA A 70 22.65 10.07 -0.82
C ALA A 70 21.27 10.75 -0.99
N GLN A 71 20.65 10.60 -2.15
CA GLN A 71 19.31 11.12 -2.43
C GLN A 71 18.23 10.46 -1.55
N ILE A 72 18.36 9.15 -1.28
CA ILE A 72 17.42 8.42 -0.40
C ILE A 72 17.61 8.89 1.05
N VAL A 73 18.86 9.02 1.51
CA VAL A 73 19.19 9.51 2.86
C VAL A 73 18.69 10.94 3.06
N GLU A 74 18.89 11.83 2.10
CA GLU A 74 18.36 13.21 2.17
C GLU A 74 16.82 13.23 2.22
N ALA A 75 16.14 12.38 1.45
CA ALA A 75 14.69 12.25 1.52
C ALA A 75 14.22 11.73 2.88
N ALA A 76 14.93 10.76 3.45
CA ALA A 76 14.68 10.25 4.79
C ALA A 76 14.91 11.29 5.88
N GLU A 77 15.98 12.09 5.78
CA GLU A 77 16.26 13.18 6.71
C GLU A 77 15.11 14.20 6.74
N ARG A 78 14.56 14.56 5.58
CA ARG A 78 13.37 15.41 5.51
C ARG A 78 12.16 14.77 6.21
N ALA A 79 11.93 13.48 6.05
CA ALA A 79 10.84 12.79 6.73
C ALA A 79 11.03 12.78 8.25
N VAL A 80 12.25 12.48 8.71
CA VAL A 80 12.61 12.46 10.13
C VAL A 80 12.50 13.86 10.76
N ALA A 81 12.85 14.92 10.02
CA ALA A 81 12.68 16.30 10.48
C ALA A 81 11.21 16.68 10.75
N PHE A 82 10.25 16.01 10.11
CA PHE A 82 8.82 16.12 10.45
C PHE A 82 8.40 15.19 11.62
N GLY A 83 9.32 14.43 12.19
CA GLY A 83 9.07 13.48 13.28
C GLY A 83 8.66 12.08 12.83
N VAL A 84 8.64 11.77 11.53
CA VAL A 84 8.29 10.45 11.00
C VAL A 84 9.36 9.44 11.41
N ASP A 85 8.95 8.35 12.04
CA ASP A 85 9.83 7.27 12.52
C ASP A 85 9.69 5.95 11.75
N THR A 86 8.86 5.93 10.72
CA THR A 86 8.67 4.76 9.84
C THR A 86 8.80 5.21 8.38
N LEU A 87 9.78 4.65 7.68
CA LEU A 87 10.01 4.92 6.26
C LEU A 87 9.52 3.75 5.41
N VAL A 88 8.88 4.05 4.29
CA VAL A 88 8.50 3.08 3.26
C VAL A 88 9.35 3.33 2.03
N LEU A 89 10.27 2.43 1.74
CA LEU A 89 11.07 2.44 0.52
C LEU A 89 10.34 1.65 -0.56
N GLN A 90 9.86 2.34 -1.57
CA GLN A 90 9.07 1.75 -2.65
C GLN A 90 9.77 1.86 -4.00
N SER A 91 9.69 0.79 -4.79
CA SER A 91 10.13 0.77 -6.19
C SER A 91 9.28 -0.14 -7.05
N GLY A 92 9.54 -0.13 -8.36
CA GLY A 92 9.19 -1.27 -9.19
C GLY A 92 10.01 -2.50 -8.80
N GLU A 93 9.65 -3.66 -9.34
CA GLU A 93 10.31 -4.92 -9.06
C GLU A 93 11.49 -5.14 -10.01
N VAL A 94 12.69 -5.23 -9.44
CA VAL A 94 13.95 -5.62 -10.11
C VAL A 94 14.72 -6.58 -9.23
N HIS A 95 15.53 -7.48 -9.82
CA HIS A 95 16.20 -8.54 -9.07
C HIS A 95 17.74 -8.37 -9.00
N ASP A 96 18.29 -7.32 -9.58
CA ASP A 96 19.72 -7.10 -9.74
C ASP A 96 20.42 -6.27 -8.65
N GLU A 97 19.68 -5.81 -7.63
CA GLU A 97 20.18 -4.84 -6.65
C GLU A 97 20.06 -5.25 -5.17
N PRO A 98 20.12 -6.52 -4.77
CA PRO A 98 19.83 -6.86 -3.36
C PRO A 98 20.83 -6.25 -2.39
N GLN A 99 22.13 -6.21 -2.73
CA GLN A 99 23.17 -5.61 -1.87
C GLN A 99 23.00 -4.10 -1.72
N ARG A 100 22.63 -3.41 -2.82
CA ARG A 100 22.39 -1.97 -2.77
C ARG A 100 21.23 -1.63 -1.84
N ILE A 101 20.12 -2.36 -1.91
CA ILE A 101 18.99 -2.15 -1.00
C ILE A 101 19.40 -2.42 0.45
N ALA A 102 20.21 -3.44 0.72
CA ALA A 102 20.75 -3.73 2.04
C ALA A 102 21.60 -2.56 2.57
N HIS A 103 22.52 -2.01 1.77
CA HIS A 103 23.33 -0.85 2.14
C HIS A 103 22.47 0.37 2.46
N VAL A 104 21.45 0.66 1.66
CA VAL A 104 20.51 1.76 1.93
C VAL A 104 19.76 1.55 3.25
N VAL A 105 19.27 0.35 3.51
CA VAL A 105 18.56 0.02 4.76
C VAL A 105 19.49 0.22 5.97
N ASP A 106 20.71 -0.32 5.91
CA ASP A 106 21.73 -0.18 6.95
C ASP A 106 22.09 1.29 7.20
N ALA A 107 22.33 2.08 6.13
CA ALA A 107 22.62 3.50 6.23
C ALA A 107 21.49 4.29 6.92
N LEU A 108 20.22 3.99 6.58
CA LEU A 108 19.08 4.64 7.20
C LEU A 108 18.94 4.25 8.68
N ARG A 109 19.13 2.98 9.01
CA ARG A 109 19.04 2.47 10.38
C ARG A 109 20.17 2.98 11.28
N THR A 110 21.35 3.17 10.72
CA THR A 110 22.51 3.70 11.44
C THR A 110 22.34 5.20 11.73
N ARG A 111 21.77 5.96 10.76
CA ARG A 111 21.65 7.41 10.88
C ARG A 111 20.43 7.88 11.64
N PHE A 112 19.33 7.12 11.58
CA PHE A 112 18.03 7.55 12.10
C PHE A 112 17.36 6.44 12.93
N PRO A 113 16.65 6.79 14.02
CA PRO A 113 15.89 5.83 14.83
C PRO A 113 14.57 5.44 14.16
N VAL A 114 14.60 5.02 12.90
CA VAL A 114 13.40 4.72 12.09
C VAL A 114 13.19 3.21 11.88
N ALA A 115 11.94 2.79 11.69
CA ALA A 115 11.63 1.49 11.10
C ALA A 115 11.64 1.60 9.57
N VAL A 116 12.15 0.56 8.89
CA VAL A 116 12.17 0.51 7.43
C VAL A 116 11.23 -0.58 6.93
N THR A 117 10.27 -0.15 6.10
CA THR A 117 9.39 -1.02 5.30
C THR A 117 9.88 -1.06 3.86
N LEU A 118 10.04 -2.24 3.30
CA LEU A 118 10.35 -2.41 1.88
C LEU A 118 9.07 -2.72 1.08
N SER A 119 8.95 -2.13 -0.11
CA SER A 119 7.89 -2.39 -1.09
C SER A 119 8.53 -2.46 -2.48
N VAL A 120 9.19 -3.58 -2.77
CA VAL A 120 10.09 -3.77 -3.93
C VAL A 120 9.73 -5.02 -4.75
N GLY A 121 8.49 -5.48 -4.67
CA GLY A 121 8.00 -6.65 -5.39
C GLY A 121 8.46 -7.99 -4.82
N GLU A 122 8.22 -9.06 -5.58
CA GLU A 122 8.65 -10.41 -5.21
C GLU A 122 10.15 -10.58 -5.39
N GLN A 123 10.80 -11.27 -4.45
CA GLN A 123 12.24 -11.41 -4.45
C GLN A 123 12.68 -12.84 -4.05
N PRO A 124 13.89 -13.24 -4.35
CA PRO A 124 14.50 -14.46 -3.82
C PRO A 124 14.55 -14.43 -2.29
N THR A 125 14.43 -15.60 -1.65
CA THR A 125 14.49 -15.72 -0.18
C THR A 125 15.80 -15.17 0.40
N ALA A 126 16.91 -15.31 -0.32
CA ALA A 126 18.20 -14.76 0.09
C ALA A 126 18.19 -13.23 0.19
N SER A 127 17.48 -12.55 -0.71
CA SER A 127 17.31 -11.08 -0.64
C SER A 127 16.49 -10.66 0.59
N TYR A 128 15.44 -11.40 0.91
CA TYR A 128 14.65 -11.15 2.14
C TYR A 128 15.50 -11.30 3.40
N ALA A 129 16.32 -12.35 3.49
CA ALA A 129 17.22 -12.56 4.62
C ALA A 129 18.26 -11.42 4.74
N LEU A 130 18.91 -11.06 3.62
CA LEU A 130 19.90 -10.00 3.55
C LEU A 130 19.33 -8.64 4.04
N TRP A 131 18.14 -8.28 3.59
CA TRP A 131 17.52 -7.01 4.00
C TRP A 131 17.01 -7.03 5.44
N LYS A 132 16.61 -8.20 5.94
CA LYS A 132 16.24 -8.38 7.35
C LYS A 132 17.45 -8.17 8.26
N GLU A 133 18.60 -8.73 7.89
CA GLU A 133 19.88 -8.53 8.60
C GLU A 133 20.31 -7.07 8.57
N ALA A 134 20.12 -6.36 7.45
CA ALA A 134 20.38 -4.93 7.33
C ALA A 134 19.42 -4.06 8.18
N GLY A 135 18.35 -4.64 8.75
CA GLY A 135 17.45 -3.96 9.67
C GLY A 135 16.07 -3.59 9.11
N ALA A 136 15.70 -4.03 7.90
CA ALA A 136 14.32 -3.92 7.43
C ALA A 136 13.40 -4.77 8.29
N SER A 137 12.33 -4.18 8.82
CA SER A 137 11.43 -4.86 9.75
C SER A 137 10.09 -5.25 9.14
N ARG A 138 9.65 -4.53 8.10
CA ARG A 138 8.34 -4.66 7.45
C ARG A 138 8.49 -4.83 5.95
N PHE A 139 7.54 -5.54 5.32
CA PHE A 139 7.51 -5.68 3.87
C PHE A 139 6.07 -5.56 3.35
N LEU A 140 5.87 -4.71 2.36
CA LEU A 140 4.57 -4.52 1.70
C LEU A 140 4.59 -5.20 0.32
N LEU A 141 3.74 -6.20 0.15
CA LEU A 141 3.56 -6.94 -1.11
C LEU A 141 2.08 -7.26 -1.30
N LYS A 142 1.40 -6.46 -2.12
CA LYS A 142 -0.02 -6.64 -2.38
C LYS A 142 -0.31 -7.91 -3.16
N HIS A 143 -1.34 -8.67 -2.76
CA HIS A 143 -1.81 -9.83 -3.53
C HIS A 143 -2.66 -9.44 -4.74
N GLU A 144 -3.12 -8.20 -4.81
CA GLU A 144 -3.87 -7.51 -5.86
C GLU A 144 -5.26 -8.10 -6.14
N THR A 145 -5.41 -9.40 -6.17
CA THR A 145 -6.69 -10.12 -6.19
C THR A 145 -6.50 -11.58 -5.74
N ALA A 146 -7.49 -12.16 -5.08
CA ALA A 146 -7.54 -13.58 -4.68
C ALA A 146 -8.10 -14.52 -5.78
N ASP A 147 -8.58 -13.96 -6.89
CA ASP A 147 -8.99 -14.75 -8.05
C ASP A 147 -7.76 -15.09 -8.90
N ALA A 148 -7.41 -16.38 -8.97
CA ALA A 148 -6.20 -16.83 -9.66
C ALA A 148 -6.24 -16.54 -11.18
N SER A 149 -7.41 -16.59 -11.79
CA SER A 149 -7.59 -16.30 -13.22
C SER A 149 -7.44 -14.82 -13.50
N LEU A 150 -8.06 -13.98 -12.68
CA LEU A 150 -7.92 -12.52 -12.76
C LEU A 150 -6.47 -12.10 -12.45
N TYR A 151 -5.83 -12.71 -11.45
CA TYR A 151 -4.42 -12.45 -11.15
C TYR A 151 -3.53 -12.72 -12.36
N ALA A 152 -3.67 -13.88 -12.99
CA ALA A 152 -2.87 -14.24 -14.18
C ALA A 152 -3.15 -13.30 -15.37
N ALA A 153 -4.40 -12.85 -15.53
CA ALA A 153 -4.75 -11.87 -16.56
C ALA A 153 -4.11 -10.50 -16.30
N LEU A 154 -4.03 -10.05 -15.04
CA LEU A 154 -3.42 -8.78 -14.64
C LEU A 154 -1.88 -8.81 -14.64
N HIS A 155 -1.29 -9.97 -14.38
CA HIS A 155 0.16 -10.18 -14.21
C HIS A 155 0.69 -11.26 -15.18
N PRO A 156 0.83 -10.96 -16.48
CA PRO A 156 1.28 -11.93 -17.47
C PRO A 156 2.58 -12.64 -17.06
N GLY A 157 2.56 -13.98 -17.09
CA GLY A 157 3.71 -14.83 -16.72
C GLY A 157 3.83 -15.13 -15.22
N TYR A 158 2.90 -14.68 -14.38
CA TYR A 158 2.94 -14.87 -12.93
C TYR A 158 1.63 -15.41 -12.39
N THR A 159 1.68 -16.09 -11.24
CA THR A 159 0.52 -16.71 -10.61
C THR A 159 0.26 -16.16 -9.21
N LEU A 160 -1.00 -16.21 -8.77
CA LEU A 160 -1.37 -15.89 -7.40
C LEU A 160 -0.64 -16.80 -6.38
N ALA A 161 -0.46 -18.08 -6.72
CA ALA A 161 0.24 -19.02 -5.84
C ALA A 161 1.69 -18.57 -5.55
N GLN A 162 2.42 -18.07 -6.55
CA GLN A 162 3.76 -17.50 -6.36
C GLN A 162 3.73 -16.28 -5.44
N ARG A 163 2.73 -15.38 -5.60
CA ARG A 163 2.54 -14.19 -4.77
C ARG A 163 2.27 -14.56 -3.31
N VAL A 164 1.39 -15.53 -3.08
CA VAL A 164 1.07 -16.03 -1.74
C VAL A 164 2.29 -16.71 -1.10
N ASP A 165 3.04 -17.52 -1.85
CA ASP A 165 4.28 -18.11 -1.36
C ASP A 165 5.32 -17.04 -0.98
N ALA A 166 5.46 -15.97 -1.78
CA ALA A 166 6.35 -14.86 -1.43
C ALA A 166 5.95 -14.20 -0.10
N LEU A 167 4.66 -13.95 0.14
CA LEU A 167 4.15 -13.43 1.42
C LEU A 167 4.45 -14.38 2.59
N GLN A 168 4.29 -15.68 2.38
CA GLN A 168 4.63 -16.69 3.40
C GLN A 168 6.14 -16.77 3.67
N ARG A 169 6.98 -16.64 2.63
CA ARG A 169 8.45 -16.58 2.80
C ARG A 169 8.89 -15.34 3.59
N LEU A 170 8.27 -14.20 3.34
CA LEU A 170 8.47 -12.96 4.12
C LEU A 170 8.11 -13.17 5.59
N ARG A 171 6.95 -13.78 5.88
CA ARG A 171 6.55 -14.11 7.26
C ARG A 171 7.57 -15.04 7.94
N ARG A 172 8.02 -16.11 7.25
CA ARG A 172 9.05 -17.02 7.78
C ARG A 172 10.40 -16.32 8.01
N ALA A 173 10.73 -15.30 7.23
CA ALA A 173 11.91 -14.47 7.43
C ALA A 173 11.75 -13.45 8.57
N GLY A 174 10.61 -13.43 9.28
CA GLY A 174 10.36 -12.57 10.44
C GLY A 174 9.96 -11.14 10.13
N TYR A 175 9.44 -10.87 8.94
CA TYR A 175 8.84 -9.56 8.62
C TYR A 175 7.41 -9.44 9.17
N GLU A 176 7.06 -8.23 9.61
CA GLU A 176 5.68 -7.80 9.59
C GLU A 176 5.28 -7.65 8.12
N ILE A 177 4.20 -8.32 7.70
CA ILE A 177 3.79 -8.31 6.30
C ILE A 177 2.59 -7.40 6.05
N GLY A 178 2.73 -6.51 5.07
CA GLY A 178 1.61 -5.79 4.48
C GLY A 178 1.17 -6.43 3.18
N SER A 179 -0.13 -6.50 2.95
CA SER A 179 -0.69 -6.89 1.67
C SER A 179 -1.85 -5.98 1.27
N GLY A 180 -2.65 -6.40 0.31
CA GLY A 180 -3.81 -5.64 -0.17
C GLY A 180 -4.19 -6.00 -1.59
N PHE A 181 -5.21 -5.32 -2.09
CA PHE A 181 -5.78 -5.58 -3.41
C PHE A 181 -6.33 -4.32 -4.05
N ILE A 182 -6.72 -4.42 -5.31
CA ILE A 182 -7.32 -3.32 -6.08
C ILE A 182 -8.84 -3.52 -6.07
N VAL A 183 -9.60 -2.44 -5.83
CA VAL A 183 -11.06 -2.46 -5.84
C VAL A 183 -11.58 -1.92 -7.17
N GLY A 184 -12.41 -2.72 -7.85
CA GLY A 184 -13.04 -2.32 -9.11
C GLY A 184 -12.13 -2.45 -10.34
N VAL A 185 -11.11 -3.33 -10.27
CA VAL A 185 -10.34 -3.68 -11.47
C VAL A 185 -11.22 -4.46 -12.45
N PRO A 186 -11.08 -4.26 -13.78
CA PRO A 186 -11.87 -4.96 -14.77
C PRO A 186 -11.85 -6.48 -14.59
N GLY A 187 -13.03 -7.08 -14.57
CA GLY A 187 -13.22 -8.53 -14.34
C GLY A 187 -13.39 -8.94 -12.87
N GLN A 188 -13.25 -8.02 -11.91
CA GLN A 188 -13.50 -8.31 -10.51
C GLN A 188 -15.00 -8.45 -10.23
N ARG A 189 -15.38 -9.50 -9.50
CA ARG A 189 -16.77 -9.80 -9.11
C ARG A 189 -16.95 -9.56 -7.61
N PRO A 190 -18.21 -9.44 -7.12
CA PRO A 190 -18.48 -9.33 -5.69
C PRO A 190 -17.83 -10.43 -4.85
N GLU A 191 -17.89 -11.68 -5.33
CA GLU A 191 -17.29 -12.83 -4.66
C GLU A 191 -15.76 -12.71 -4.58
N THR A 192 -15.13 -12.16 -5.63
CA THR A 192 -13.69 -11.92 -5.66
C THR A 192 -13.28 -10.94 -4.53
N LEU A 193 -14.03 -9.86 -4.32
CA LEU A 193 -13.78 -8.91 -3.22
C LEU A 193 -13.89 -9.58 -1.84
N ALA A 194 -14.87 -10.47 -1.67
CA ALA A 194 -15.00 -11.23 -0.43
C ALA A 194 -13.81 -12.17 -0.22
N ASP A 195 -13.33 -12.82 -1.28
CA ASP A 195 -12.16 -13.70 -1.23
C ASP A 195 -10.86 -12.91 -1.00
N ASP A 196 -10.73 -11.71 -1.56
CA ASP A 196 -9.61 -10.79 -1.28
C ASP A 196 -9.49 -10.48 0.22
N ILE A 197 -10.62 -10.19 0.87
CA ILE A 197 -10.68 -9.92 2.32
C ILE A 197 -10.35 -11.19 3.12
N LEU A 198 -10.87 -12.35 2.70
CA LEU A 198 -10.60 -13.62 3.36
C LEU A 198 -9.14 -14.02 3.23
N LEU A 199 -8.52 -13.84 2.06
CA LEU A 199 -7.09 -14.12 1.85
C LEU A 199 -6.22 -13.23 2.74
N ALA A 200 -6.52 -11.94 2.82
CA ALA A 200 -5.80 -11.03 3.71
C ALA A 200 -5.89 -11.47 5.20
N ARG A 201 -7.07 -11.96 5.60
CA ARG A 201 -7.31 -12.51 6.94
C ARG A 201 -6.57 -13.82 7.18
N GLU A 202 -6.60 -14.74 6.21
CA GLU A 202 -5.88 -16.03 6.27
C GLU A 202 -4.38 -15.83 6.40
N LEU A 203 -3.83 -14.90 5.62
CA LEU A 203 -2.42 -14.51 5.70
C LEU A 203 -2.08 -13.75 6.99
N HIS A 204 -3.07 -13.38 7.80
CA HIS A 204 -2.90 -12.61 9.04
C HIS A 204 -2.02 -11.36 8.83
N VAL A 205 -2.32 -10.58 7.79
CA VAL A 205 -1.48 -9.43 7.41
C VAL A 205 -1.48 -8.34 8.48
N ASP A 206 -0.31 -7.75 8.73
CA ASP A 206 -0.13 -6.68 9.72
C ASP A 206 -0.56 -5.32 9.18
N MET A 207 -0.62 -5.18 7.85
CA MET A 207 -1.19 -4.04 7.13
C MET A 207 -1.95 -4.52 5.90
N CYS A 208 -3.14 -3.95 5.64
CA CYS A 208 -3.92 -4.26 4.44
C CYS A 208 -4.35 -2.98 3.70
N GLY A 209 -3.81 -2.78 2.49
CA GLY A 209 -4.13 -1.64 1.64
C GLY A 209 -5.14 -1.99 0.55
N ALA A 210 -6.37 -1.46 0.63
CA ALA A 210 -7.33 -1.49 -0.46
C ALA A 210 -7.48 -0.09 -1.07
N GLY A 211 -7.44 0.01 -2.39
CA GLY A 211 -7.60 1.27 -3.11
C GLY A 211 -8.38 1.07 -4.40
N PRO A 212 -9.09 2.09 -4.88
CA PRO A 212 -9.84 2.00 -6.12
C PRO A 212 -8.89 1.81 -7.31
N PHE A 213 -9.34 1.08 -8.32
CA PHE A 213 -8.66 1.01 -9.60
C PHE A 213 -8.65 2.40 -10.25
N ILE A 214 -7.47 2.87 -10.62
CA ILE A 214 -7.27 4.08 -11.42
C ILE A 214 -6.51 3.64 -12.66
N PRO A 215 -7.04 3.83 -13.87
CA PRO A 215 -6.34 3.49 -15.09
C PRO A 215 -5.07 4.34 -15.27
N GLN A 216 -4.13 3.83 -16.04
CA GLN A 216 -2.97 4.57 -16.51
C GLN A 216 -2.92 4.43 -18.04
N ALA A 217 -2.90 5.57 -18.74
CA ALA A 217 -3.11 5.67 -20.19
C ALA A 217 -2.16 4.79 -21.03
N ASP A 218 -0.89 4.64 -20.61
CA ASP A 218 0.13 3.83 -21.30
C ASP A 218 0.07 2.34 -20.94
N THR A 219 -1.09 1.85 -20.47
CA THR A 219 -1.28 0.45 -20.08
C THR A 219 -2.40 -0.21 -20.86
N PRO A 220 -2.42 -1.56 -20.94
CA PRO A 220 -3.55 -2.27 -21.57
C PRO A 220 -4.92 -1.99 -20.96
N LEU A 221 -4.98 -1.55 -19.69
CA LEU A 221 -6.23 -1.17 -19.01
C LEU A 221 -6.42 0.34 -18.92
N GLY A 222 -5.68 1.13 -19.71
CA GLY A 222 -5.71 2.58 -19.67
C GLY A 222 -7.04 3.22 -20.07
N ASN A 223 -7.86 2.52 -20.85
CA ASN A 223 -9.18 2.99 -21.29
C ASN A 223 -10.34 2.37 -20.50
N GLU A 224 -10.04 1.58 -19.47
CA GLU A 224 -11.09 0.97 -18.65
C GLU A 224 -11.66 2.00 -17.65
N PRO A 225 -12.93 1.84 -17.25
CA PRO A 225 -13.52 2.74 -16.27
C PRO A 225 -12.82 2.65 -14.91
N GLN A 226 -12.79 3.77 -14.21
CA GLN A 226 -12.26 3.84 -12.86
C GLN A 226 -13.10 2.99 -11.87
N GLY A 227 -12.46 2.46 -10.83
CA GLY A 227 -13.12 1.78 -9.73
C GLY A 227 -13.95 2.74 -8.87
N SER A 228 -14.93 2.21 -8.14
CA SER A 228 -15.81 2.99 -7.27
C SER A 228 -15.12 3.37 -5.95
N VAL A 229 -15.13 4.66 -5.63
CA VAL A 229 -14.70 5.17 -4.31
C VAL A 229 -15.64 4.66 -3.22
N GLU A 230 -16.97 4.70 -3.43
CA GLU A 230 -17.96 4.21 -2.46
C GLU A 230 -17.71 2.73 -2.13
N LEU A 231 -17.54 1.89 -3.15
CA LEU A 231 -17.23 0.47 -2.93
C LEU A 231 -15.90 0.29 -2.20
N THR A 232 -14.90 1.10 -2.50
CA THR A 232 -13.61 1.07 -1.80
C THR A 232 -13.75 1.41 -0.32
N LEU A 233 -14.54 2.41 0.03
CA LEU A 233 -14.81 2.80 1.42
C LEU A 233 -15.57 1.69 2.16
N ARG A 234 -16.55 1.04 1.50
CA ARG A 234 -17.23 -0.15 2.04
C ARG A 234 -16.25 -1.30 2.29
N VAL A 235 -15.36 -1.57 1.33
CA VAL A 235 -14.30 -2.59 1.48
C VAL A 235 -13.39 -2.25 2.66
N MET A 236 -12.97 -1.00 2.83
CA MET A 236 -12.15 -0.56 3.97
C MET A 236 -12.87 -0.80 5.30
N ALA A 237 -14.16 -0.47 5.38
CA ALA A 237 -14.96 -0.70 6.58
C ALA A 237 -15.08 -2.21 6.90
N VAL A 238 -15.30 -3.04 5.90
CA VAL A 238 -15.36 -4.51 6.09
C VAL A 238 -13.98 -5.06 6.45
N LEU A 239 -12.89 -4.55 5.85
CA LEU A 239 -11.52 -4.91 6.24
C LEU A 239 -11.26 -4.60 7.72
N ARG A 240 -11.67 -3.43 8.23
CA ARG A 240 -11.52 -3.10 9.66
C ARG A 240 -12.25 -4.09 10.56
N ILE A 241 -13.45 -4.51 10.17
CA ILE A 241 -14.24 -5.48 10.94
C ILE A 241 -13.62 -6.89 10.87
N ALA A 242 -13.09 -7.27 9.68
CA ALA A 242 -12.54 -8.60 9.43
C ALA A 242 -11.12 -8.79 9.95
N LEU A 243 -10.31 -7.70 9.98
CA LEU A 243 -8.92 -7.65 10.40
C LEU A 243 -8.71 -6.55 11.46
N PRO A 244 -9.27 -6.67 12.66
CA PRO A 244 -9.22 -5.62 13.68
C PRO A 244 -7.79 -5.24 14.08
N TRP A 245 -6.86 -6.20 14.07
CA TRP A 245 -5.44 -5.99 14.40
C TRP A 245 -4.65 -5.24 13.31
N SER A 246 -5.10 -5.30 12.04
CA SER A 246 -4.32 -4.83 10.89
C SER A 246 -4.33 -3.32 10.78
N ASN A 247 -3.24 -2.75 10.29
CA ASN A 247 -3.20 -1.34 9.91
C ASN A 247 -3.81 -1.14 8.52
N LEU A 248 -4.70 -0.16 8.40
CA LEU A 248 -5.39 0.14 7.14
C LEU A 248 -5.01 1.54 6.65
N PRO A 249 -4.24 1.66 5.55
CA PRO A 249 -3.95 2.95 4.99
C PRO A 249 -5.17 3.53 4.26
N ALA A 250 -5.49 4.81 4.52
CA ALA A 250 -6.28 5.61 3.61
C ALA A 250 -5.36 5.97 2.42
N THR A 251 -5.50 5.20 1.33
CA THR A 251 -4.51 5.15 0.25
C THR A 251 -4.41 6.47 -0.52
N THR A 252 -3.25 6.71 -1.15
CA THR A 252 -3.06 7.83 -2.07
C THR A 252 -4.04 7.78 -3.25
N ALA A 253 -4.53 6.60 -3.63
CA ALA A 253 -5.54 6.46 -4.67
C ALA A 253 -6.86 7.18 -4.30
N LEU A 254 -7.27 7.15 -3.03
CA LEU A 254 -8.44 7.92 -2.57
C LEU A 254 -8.20 9.43 -2.70
N ALA A 255 -7.01 9.93 -2.34
CA ALA A 255 -6.66 11.34 -2.54
C ALA A 255 -6.56 11.71 -4.03
N SER A 256 -6.26 10.75 -4.92
CA SER A 256 -6.22 11.00 -6.36
C SER A 256 -7.60 11.14 -6.98
N PHE A 257 -8.63 10.52 -6.40
CA PHE A 257 -10.03 10.74 -6.76
C PHE A 257 -10.58 12.04 -6.20
N ASP A 258 -10.31 12.31 -4.94
CA ASP A 258 -10.73 13.52 -4.25
C ASP A 258 -9.63 13.99 -3.28
N PRO A 259 -8.81 14.96 -3.70
CA PRO A 259 -7.73 15.49 -2.88
C PRO A 259 -8.18 16.14 -1.56
N VAL A 260 -9.44 16.57 -1.48
CA VAL A 260 -9.98 17.29 -0.31
C VAL A 260 -10.52 16.32 0.74
N SER A 261 -11.31 15.32 0.31
CA SER A 261 -12.03 14.46 1.26
C SER A 261 -11.66 12.98 1.17
N GLY A 262 -11.07 12.51 0.08
CA GLY A 262 -10.89 11.08 -0.17
C GLY A 262 -10.16 10.33 0.94
N GLN A 263 -9.05 10.85 1.45
CA GLN A 263 -8.34 10.21 2.56
C GLN A 263 -9.06 10.39 3.90
N ARG A 264 -9.74 11.52 4.12
CA ARG A 264 -10.57 11.72 5.30
C ARG A 264 -11.66 10.65 5.38
N GLU A 265 -12.40 10.42 4.30
CA GLU A 265 -13.42 9.38 4.24
C GLU A 265 -12.81 7.98 4.43
N GLY A 266 -11.60 7.74 3.91
CA GLY A 266 -10.85 6.51 4.17
C GLY A 266 -10.51 6.30 5.65
N LEU A 267 -10.14 7.36 6.38
CA LEU A 267 -9.94 7.31 7.84
C LEU A 267 -11.25 7.03 8.58
N LEU A 268 -12.36 7.66 8.18
CA LEU A 268 -13.69 7.45 8.76
C LEU A 268 -14.24 6.04 8.45
N ALA A 269 -13.82 5.42 7.35
CA ALA A 269 -14.14 4.04 7.00
C ALA A 269 -13.26 2.99 7.72
N GLY A 270 -12.58 3.36 8.79
CA GLY A 270 -11.76 2.45 9.61
C GLY A 270 -10.25 2.48 9.33
N GLY A 271 -9.78 3.38 8.46
CA GLY A 271 -8.37 3.62 8.21
C GLY A 271 -7.65 4.21 9.44
N ASN A 272 -6.34 3.95 9.56
CA ASN A 272 -5.50 4.46 10.65
C ASN A 272 -4.05 4.74 10.22
N VAL A 273 -3.78 4.80 8.91
CA VAL A 273 -2.44 5.09 8.37
C VAL A 273 -2.53 6.07 7.21
N LEU A 274 -1.62 7.04 7.15
CA LEU A 274 -1.36 7.89 5.98
C LEU A 274 0.10 7.78 5.55
N MET A 275 0.35 7.94 4.25
CA MET A 275 1.70 7.83 3.67
C MET A 275 2.05 9.06 2.83
N PRO A 276 2.46 10.18 3.46
CA PRO A 276 2.95 11.35 2.73
C PRO A 276 4.24 11.05 1.98
N GLY A 277 4.40 11.66 0.81
CA GLY A 277 5.52 11.41 -0.11
C GLY A 277 6.72 12.33 0.16
N PHE A 278 7.90 11.72 0.29
CA PHE A 278 9.19 12.41 0.46
C PHE A 278 10.13 12.24 -0.74
N THR A 279 9.68 11.56 -1.79
CA THR A 279 10.42 11.45 -3.05
C THR A 279 10.90 12.83 -3.53
N PRO A 280 12.17 13.00 -3.97
CA PRO A 280 12.67 14.25 -4.49
C PRO A 280 11.79 14.82 -5.62
N ALA A 281 11.59 16.14 -5.63
CA ALA A 281 10.66 16.81 -6.57
C ALA A 281 10.95 16.47 -8.04
N ALA A 282 12.23 16.33 -8.41
CA ALA A 282 12.67 16.04 -9.77
C ALA A 282 12.17 14.66 -10.31
N HIS A 283 11.74 13.76 -9.43
CA HIS A 283 11.34 12.39 -9.80
C HIS A 283 9.89 12.06 -9.45
N ARG A 284 9.16 12.99 -8.83
CA ARG A 284 7.78 12.75 -8.41
C ARG A 284 6.84 12.47 -9.57
N GLU A 285 7.04 13.15 -10.69
CA GLU A 285 6.24 12.96 -11.92
C GLU A 285 6.57 11.64 -12.62
N ASP A 286 7.78 11.11 -12.41
CA ASP A 286 8.25 9.91 -13.07
C ASP A 286 7.75 8.62 -12.39
N TYR A 287 7.09 8.68 -11.21
CA TYR A 287 6.52 7.52 -10.52
C TYR A 287 5.01 7.37 -10.76
N CYS A 288 4.64 7.11 -12.01
CA CYS A 288 3.27 7.05 -12.50
C CYS A 288 2.71 5.62 -12.48
N ILE A 289 2.33 5.09 -11.33
CA ILE A 289 1.67 3.77 -11.23
C ILE A 289 0.27 3.79 -11.83
N TYR A 290 -0.41 4.94 -11.76
CA TYR A 290 -1.70 5.28 -12.38
C TYR A 290 -1.74 6.79 -12.67
N ASP A 291 -2.71 7.24 -13.49
CA ASP A 291 -2.82 8.64 -13.89
C ASP A 291 -3.31 9.54 -12.75
N ASN A 292 -2.96 10.81 -12.81
CA ASN A 292 -3.36 11.86 -11.86
C ASN A 292 -3.05 11.51 -10.40
N LYS A 293 -1.95 10.79 -10.16
CA LYS A 293 -1.54 10.42 -8.81
C LYS A 293 -1.31 11.65 -7.94
N HIS A 294 -2.19 11.85 -6.96
CA HIS A 294 -2.05 12.94 -5.97
C HIS A 294 -0.80 12.72 -5.10
N ARG A 295 -0.20 13.82 -4.68
CA ARG A 295 1.01 13.80 -3.83
C ARG A 295 0.70 14.38 -2.48
N VAL A 296 0.38 13.49 -1.56
CA VAL A 296 0.08 13.86 -0.18
C VAL A 296 1.33 14.41 0.48
N SER A 297 1.29 15.67 0.91
CA SER A 297 2.32 16.30 1.75
C SER A 297 2.08 16.01 3.24
N MET A 298 3.06 16.34 4.09
CA MET A 298 2.87 16.24 5.55
C MET A 298 1.80 17.20 6.07
N ASP A 299 1.69 18.40 5.50
CA ASP A 299 0.69 19.37 5.92
C ASP A 299 -0.72 18.94 5.54
N GLU A 300 -0.91 18.40 4.33
CA GLU A 300 -2.17 17.77 3.93
C GLU A 300 -2.52 16.58 4.83
N ALA A 301 -1.54 15.72 5.14
CA ALA A 301 -1.78 14.59 6.05
C ALA A 301 -2.25 15.04 7.44
N ARG A 302 -1.66 16.11 8.00
CA ARG A 302 -2.11 16.71 9.27
C ARG A 302 -3.53 17.23 9.18
N GLN A 303 -3.86 18.00 8.14
CA GLN A 303 -5.21 18.55 7.93
C GLN A 303 -6.25 17.44 7.78
N VAL A 304 -5.92 16.38 7.03
CA VAL A 304 -6.80 15.20 6.87
C VAL A 304 -7.07 14.54 8.22
N ILE A 305 -6.04 14.32 9.05
CA ILE A 305 -6.16 13.69 10.36
C ILE A 305 -7.02 14.55 11.28
N GLU A 306 -6.75 15.84 11.36
CA GLU A 306 -7.54 16.80 12.18
C GLU A 306 -8.99 16.86 11.71
N SER A 307 -9.24 16.94 10.40
CA SER A 307 -10.60 16.98 9.85
C SER A 307 -11.40 15.70 10.07
N ALA A 308 -10.72 14.58 10.27
CA ALA A 308 -11.32 13.29 10.65
C ALA A 308 -11.58 13.18 12.17
N GLY A 309 -11.23 14.18 12.97
CA GLY A 309 -11.32 14.15 14.42
C GLY A 309 -10.34 13.16 15.06
N ARG A 310 -9.18 12.93 14.43
CA ARG A 310 -8.17 11.96 14.88
C ARG A 310 -6.89 12.65 15.37
N THR A 311 -6.05 11.89 16.04
CA THR A 311 -4.76 12.35 16.55
C THR A 311 -3.62 11.83 15.70
N LEU A 312 -2.75 12.73 15.27
CA LEU A 312 -1.52 12.33 14.58
C LEU A 312 -0.60 11.55 15.52
N SER A 313 -0.16 10.37 15.09
CA SER A 313 0.94 9.65 15.73
C SER A 313 2.15 9.58 14.79
N LEU A 314 3.26 10.11 15.27
CA LEU A 314 4.56 10.04 14.59
C LEU A 314 5.43 8.92 15.17
N HIS A 315 4.99 8.26 16.24
CA HIS A 315 5.71 7.20 16.93
C HIS A 315 5.31 5.82 16.44
N ARG A 316 6.26 4.89 16.51
CA ARG A 316 6.03 3.47 16.18
C ARG A 316 4.89 2.90 17.00
N GLU A 317 4.13 2.03 16.36
CA GLU A 317 3.36 1.06 17.12
C GLU A 317 4.31 0.21 17.94
N GLY A 318 4.07 0.17 19.23
CA GLY A 318 4.82 -0.67 20.16
C GLY A 318 4.57 -2.15 19.93
#